data_4c8d93a4ad3a91bf4372840f1de0f793
#
_entry.id   4c8d93a4ad3a91bf4372840f1de0f793
#
_cell.length_a   1.000
_cell.length_b   1.000
_cell.length_c   1.000
_cell.angle_alpha   90.00
_cell.angle_beta   90.00
_cell.angle_gamma   90.00
#
_symmetry.space_group_name_H-M   'P 1'
#
loop_
_entity.id
_entity.type
_entity.pdbx_description
1 polymer ?
#
loop_
_entity_poly.entity_id
_entity_poly.type
_entity_poly.pdbx_seq_one_letter_code
_entity_poly.pdbx_strand_id
1 'polypeptide(L)'
;MSKKDKMEKTYEFDAIIIQNENMDAAYVEVPFDIKELFGKGRLSVHATFDGVPYDGQIVKMGTPCYIIGVRKDIRKQIGKTFGDTVRVTFRERK
;
A
#
# COMPACT_ATOMS: atom_id res chain seq x y z
N MET A 1 -7.17 2.17 -27.32
CA MET A 1 -7.02 1.97 -26.85
C MET A 1 -6.53 1.53 -26.22
N SER A 2 -6.88 1.23 -25.78
CA SER A 2 -5.84 1.05 -25.38
C SER A 2 -5.57 0.06 -24.34
N LYS A 3 -4.78 -0.87 -24.67
CA LYS A 3 -4.44 -1.95 -23.79
C LYS A 3 -3.64 -1.49 -22.61
N LYS A 4 -2.96 -0.38 -22.77
CA LYS A 4 -2.17 0.15 -21.69
C LYS A 4 -3.00 0.46 -20.48
N ASP A 5 -4.19 0.96 -20.72
CA ASP A 5 -5.06 1.35 -19.61
C ASP A 5 -5.38 0.17 -18.72
N LYS A 6 -5.54 -0.99 -19.31
CA LYS A 6 -5.82 -2.18 -18.53
C LYS A 6 -4.64 -2.59 -17.68
N MET A 7 -3.44 -2.41 -18.21
CA MET A 7 -2.24 -2.86 -17.51
C MET A 7 -1.83 -1.91 -16.40
N GLU A 8 -2.38 -0.72 -16.41
CA GLU A 8 -2.01 0.29 -15.43
C GLU A 8 -3.17 0.67 -14.55
N LYS A 9 -3.99 -0.31 -14.23
CA LYS A 9 -5.12 -0.06 -13.37
C LYS A 9 -4.64 0.37 -11.99
N THR A 10 -5.26 1.44 -11.48
CA THR A 10 -4.98 1.95 -10.16
C THR A 10 -6.07 1.50 -9.20
N TYR A 11 -5.65 1.01 -8.04
CA TYR A 11 -6.55 0.60 -6.98
C TYR A 11 -6.53 1.67 -5.89
N GLU A 12 -7.65 1.85 -5.22
CA GLU A 12 -7.77 2.91 -4.23
C GLU A 12 -8.58 2.42 -3.04
N PHE A 13 -8.15 2.77 -1.84
CA PHE A 13 -8.87 2.38 -0.62
C PHE A 13 -8.44 3.28 0.53
N ASP A 14 -9.26 3.28 1.59
CA ASP A 14 -8.91 3.96 2.84
C ASP A 14 -8.45 2.90 3.83
N ALA A 15 -7.45 3.25 4.65
CA ALA A 15 -6.93 2.31 5.63
C ALA A 15 -6.43 3.06 6.85
N ILE A 16 -6.36 2.32 7.95
CA ILE A 16 -5.84 2.87 9.20
C ILE A 16 -4.36 2.51 9.30
N ILE A 17 -3.55 3.47 9.69
CA ILE A 17 -2.11 3.24 9.87
C ILE A 17 -1.92 2.44 11.15
N ILE A 18 -1.29 1.29 11.04
CA ILE A 18 -1.10 0.34 12.14
C ILE A 18 0.37 0.33 12.52
N GLN A 19 0.65 0.40 13.81
CA GLN A 19 2.01 0.33 14.29
C GLN A 19 2.49 -1.11 14.35
N ASN A 20 3.70 -1.35 13.84
CA ASN A 20 4.35 -2.64 14.02
C ASN A 20 4.82 -2.72 15.47
N GLU A 21 4.44 -3.79 16.17
CA GLU A 21 4.66 -3.89 17.61
C GLU A 21 6.11 -3.81 18.03
N ASN A 22 7.01 -4.23 17.18
CA ASN A 22 8.41 -4.40 17.58
C ASN A 22 9.33 -3.28 17.14
N MET A 23 8.80 -2.26 16.48
CA MET A 23 9.66 -1.19 15.96
C MET A 23 8.84 0.04 15.62
N ASP A 24 9.55 1.15 15.41
CA ASP A 24 8.90 2.39 14.99
C ASP A 24 8.64 2.31 13.49
N ALA A 25 7.75 1.42 13.13
CA ALA A 25 7.36 1.21 11.75
C ALA A 25 5.85 1.11 11.69
N ALA A 26 5.31 1.39 10.52
CA ALA A 26 3.88 1.39 10.33
C ALA A 26 3.53 0.71 9.01
N TYR A 27 2.31 0.22 8.93
CA TYR A 27 1.81 -0.37 7.71
C TYR A 27 0.30 -0.16 7.63
N VAL A 28 -0.25 -0.41 6.46
CA VAL A 28 -1.71 -0.47 6.26
C VAL A 28 -2.04 -1.83 5.66
N GLU A 29 -3.24 -2.31 5.94
CA GLU A 29 -3.71 -3.56 5.37
C GLU A 29 -4.37 -3.27 4.03
N VAL A 30 -4.04 -4.10 3.03
CA VAL A 30 -4.56 -3.96 1.68
C VAL A 30 -5.77 -4.87 1.55
N PRO A 31 -6.96 -4.32 1.27
CA PRO A 31 -8.20 -5.12 1.25
C PRO A 31 -8.41 -5.87 -0.05
N PHE A 32 -7.35 -6.18 -0.78
CA PHE A 32 -7.43 -6.90 -2.04
C PHE A 32 -6.59 -8.16 -1.97
N ASP A 33 -7.07 -9.22 -2.63
CA ASP A 33 -6.29 -10.45 -2.73
C ASP A 33 -5.29 -10.30 -3.88
N ILE A 34 -4.08 -9.95 -3.51
CA ILE A 34 -3.03 -9.63 -4.49
C ILE A 34 -2.68 -10.85 -5.34
N LYS A 35 -2.67 -12.02 -4.73
CA LYS A 35 -2.35 -13.23 -5.49
C LYS A 35 -3.42 -13.51 -6.55
N GLU A 36 -4.68 -13.30 -6.19
CA GLU A 36 -5.76 -13.52 -7.14
C GLU A 36 -5.74 -12.51 -8.27
N LEU A 37 -5.49 -11.24 -7.93
CA LEU A 37 -5.54 -10.18 -8.92
C LEU A 37 -4.32 -10.14 -9.82
N PHE A 38 -3.15 -10.46 -9.28
CA PHE A 38 -1.88 -10.29 -10.00
C PHE A 38 -1.10 -11.58 -10.18
N GLY A 39 -1.53 -12.67 -9.56
CA GLY A 39 -0.83 -13.95 -9.67
C GLY A 39 0.48 -14.00 -8.92
N LYS A 40 0.70 -13.09 -7.98
CA LYS A 40 1.95 -12.98 -7.24
C LYS A 40 1.69 -12.88 -5.75
N GLY A 41 2.61 -13.44 -4.95
CA GLY A 41 2.54 -13.31 -3.51
C GLY A 41 3.17 -12.03 -2.98
N ARG A 42 3.85 -11.30 -3.85
CA ARG A 42 4.48 -10.03 -3.53
C ARG A 42 4.36 -9.15 -4.77
N LEU A 43 4.04 -7.89 -4.57
CA LEU A 43 3.81 -6.99 -5.69
C LEU A 43 4.56 -5.69 -5.50
N SER A 44 5.43 -5.34 -6.44
CA SER A 44 6.06 -4.02 -6.45
C SER A 44 5.07 -3.02 -7.00
N VAL A 45 4.91 -1.90 -6.33
CA VAL A 45 3.87 -0.93 -6.69
C VAL A 45 4.38 0.49 -6.66
N HIS A 46 3.71 1.32 -7.45
CA HIS A 46 3.74 2.77 -7.27
C HIS A 46 2.51 3.12 -6.46
N ALA A 47 2.71 3.62 -5.26
CA ALA A 47 1.62 3.90 -4.35
C ALA A 47 1.60 5.38 -3.99
N THR A 48 0.46 5.84 -3.49
CA THR A 48 0.38 7.15 -2.86
C THR A 48 -0.32 7.02 -1.53
N PHE A 49 0.10 7.85 -0.58
CA PHE A 49 -0.56 7.97 0.72
C PHE A 49 -1.01 9.41 0.84
N ASP A 50 -2.32 9.64 0.82
CA ASP A 50 -2.89 11.00 0.79
C ASP A 50 -2.25 11.83 -0.32
N GLY A 51 -1.96 11.20 -1.46
CA GLY A 51 -1.38 11.87 -2.59
C GLY A 51 0.14 11.92 -2.64
N VAL A 52 0.83 11.50 -1.57
CA VAL A 52 2.30 11.51 -1.54
C VAL A 52 2.82 10.22 -2.15
N PRO A 53 3.61 10.29 -3.23
CA PRO A 53 4.05 9.08 -3.92
C PRO A 53 5.09 8.30 -3.14
N TYR A 54 5.02 6.97 -3.28
CA TYR A 54 5.94 6.06 -2.62
C TYR A 54 6.02 4.77 -3.43
N ASP A 55 7.24 4.40 -3.80
CA ASP A 55 7.48 3.12 -4.46
C ASP A 55 7.81 2.08 -3.42
N GLY A 56 6.99 1.05 -3.33
CA GLY A 56 7.18 0.03 -2.33
C GLY A 56 6.69 -1.31 -2.79
N GLN A 57 6.46 -2.20 -1.84
CA GLN A 57 5.98 -3.54 -2.13
C GLN A 57 4.83 -3.89 -1.22
N ILE A 58 3.84 -4.57 -1.81
CA ILE A 58 2.75 -5.17 -1.06
C ILE A 58 3.16 -6.61 -0.79
N VAL A 59 3.15 -7.01 0.48
CA VAL A 59 3.59 -8.34 0.88
C VAL A 59 2.64 -8.92 1.90
N LYS A 60 2.76 -10.22 2.15
CA LYS A 60 1.99 -10.90 3.18
C LYS A 60 2.98 -11.43 4.21
N MET A 61 2.94 -10.88 5.41
CA MET A 61 3.95 -11.20 6.41
C MET A 61 3.28 -11.66 7.70
N GLY A 62 2.85 -12.94 7.70
CA GLY A 62 2.33 -13.53 8.92
C GLY A 62 0.97 -13.02 9.33
N THR A 63 0.28 -12.30 8.47
CA THR A 63 -1.07 -11.83 8.72
C THR A 63 -2.00 -12.39 7.66
N PRO A 64 -3.30 -12.44 7.91
CA PRO A 64 -4.23 -12.90 6.89
C PRO A 64 -4.37 -11.92 5.72
N CYS A 65 -3.90 -10.70 5.88
CA CYS A 65 -4.05 -9.66 4.85
C CYS A 65 -2.71 -9.33 4.25
N TYR A 66 -2.74 -8.83 3.00
CA TYR A 66 -1.56 -8.21 2.43
C TYR A 66 -1.36 -6.84 3.07
N ILE A 67 -0.12 -6.40 3.19
CA ILE A 67 0.21 -5.12 3.80
C ILE A 67 1.20 -4.36 2.95
N ILE A 68 1.23 -3.03 3.15
CA ILE A 68 2.25 -2.18 2.56
C ILE A 68 2.74 -1.22 3.65
N GLY A 69 4.06 -1.07 3.75
CA GLY A 69 4.65 -0.22 4.77
C GLY A 69 4.40 1.25 4.50
N VAL A 70 4.25 2.02 5.57
CA VAL A 70 4.12 3.48 5.49
C VAL A 70 5.32 4.08 6.19
N ARG A 71 6.30 4.55 5.41
CA ARG A 71 7.55 5.04 5.95
C ARG A 71 7.35 6.25 6.85
N LYS A 72 8.27 6.42 7.77
CA LYS A 72 8.18 7.51 8.73
C LYS A 72 8.17 8.88 8.04
N ASP A 73 8.98 9.05 6.99
CA ASP A 73 9.01 10.31 6.27
C ASP A 73 7.68 10.59 5.55
N ILE A 74 7.02 9.54 5.05
CA ILE A 74 5.70 9.69 4.44
C ILE A 74 4.69 10.14 5.49
N ARG A 75 4.69 9.48 6.65
CA ARG A 75 3.77 9.86 7.74
C ARG A 75 3.97 11.31 8.15
N LYS A 76 5.22 11.74 8.16
CA LYS A 76 5.55 13.12 8.51
C LYS A 76 4.99 14.10 7.48
N GLN A 77 5.14 13.78 6.21
CA GLN A 77 4.68 14.65 5.13
C GLN A 77 3.17 14.83 5.15
N ILE A 78 2.43 13.77 5.46
CA ILE A 78 0.97 13.85 5.47
C ILE A 78 0.41 14.25 6.82
N GLY A 79 1.26 14.35 7.83
CA GLY A 79 0.82 14.76 9.16
C GLY A 79 -0.02 13.73 9.87
N LYS A 80 0.23 12.45 9.61
CA LYS A 80 -0.55 11.36 10.20
C LYS A 80 0.34 10.33 10.85
N THR A 81 -0.22 9.60 11.78
CA THR A 81 0.52 8.59 12.51
C THR A 81 -0.41 7.42 12.84
N PHE A 82 0.02 6.55 13.74
CA PHE A 82 -0.71 5.34 14.10
C PHE A 82 -2.14 5.67 14.50
N GLY A 83 -3.08 4.92 13.95
CA GLY A 83 -4.49 5.12 14.24
C GLY A 83 -5.21 6.07 13.31
N ASP A 84 -4.48 6.82 12.50
CA ASP A 84 -5.10 7.76 11.57
C ASP A 84 -5.48 7.06 10.28
N THR A 85 -6.52 7.53 9.63
CA THR A 85 -6.97 7.00 8.35
C THR A 85 -6.23 7.70 7.21
N VAL A 86 -5.80 6.91 6.24
CA VAL A 86 -5.08 7.44 5.09
C VAL A 86 -5.70 6.91 3.81
N ARG A 87 -5.76 7.73 2.77
CA ARG A 87 -6.20 7.30 1.45
C ARG A 87 -5.01 6.73 0.69
N VAL A 88 -5.13 5.49 0.27
CA VAL A 88 -4.05 4.77 -0.40
C VAL A 88 -4.46 4.46 -1.83
N THR A 89 -3.55 4.73 -2.76
CA THR A 89 -3.71 4.24 -4.13
C THR A 89 -2.48 3.44 -4.49
N PHE A 90 -2.62 2.49 -5.40
CA PHE A 90 -1.46 1.77 -5.90
C PHE A 90 -1.73 1.21 -7.29
N ARG A 91 -0.66 1.05 -8.03
CA ARG A 91 -0.68 0.33 -9.29
C ARG A 91 0.60 -0.49 -9.39
N GLU A 92 0.55 -1.55 -10.17
CA GLU A 92 1.70 -2.42 -10.32
C GLU A 92 2.86 -1.66 -10.96
N ARG A 93 4.04 -1.83 -10.38
CA ARG A 93 5.26 -1.24 -10.93
C ARG A 93 5.97 -2.28 -11.78
N LYS A 94 6.20 -1.94 -13.01
CA LYS A 94 6.84 -2.87 -13.95
C LYS A 94 8.23 -2.45 -14.32
#